data_fa12240da3b431b4f41003934eae2547
#
_entry.id   fa12240da3b431b4f41003934eae2547
#
_cell.length_a   1.000
_cell.length_b   1.000
_cell.length_c   1.000
_cell.angle_alpha   90.00
_cell.angle_beta   90.00
_cell.angle_gamma   90.00
#
_symmetry.space_group_name_H-M   'P 1'
#
loop_
_entity.id
_entity.type
_entity.pdbx_description
1 polymer ?
#
loop_
_entity_poly.entity_id
_entity_poly.type
_entity_poly.pdbx_seq_one_letter_code
_entity_poly.pdbx_strand_id
1 'polypeptide(L)'
;MQVQIPQNMKLANSSIARYFVAFLALAIGCNDQQWPDPTSVKIADTTDNRIDSGHLVSKGSSAPTLDNNNNVAGRTAPIVPLDSPLPRNTPSPKLGTGNGRPPILAVRLLDHTAFGVPIGLFADQTMLMRSDGTIQRIRNSDIVQQTILNDRFHPMERNEFAQQLLAEFGRNYLVKSDNPYLIVARSEPMEAWSKRFRSLHHAFKHYCITHAIPTREIEFPLVAVVFGSRSEFLRYANSSGIKIPEHCVGYYFSDSNRILLYESADASTQATQTTICHEATHQLAFNMGLHQRRAATPLWLIEGLATMFESPLLSGLQSREGKSLWPASRQATWLALSKRPESVQRLVAGLIHNDLAFESDFQNAYTIAWAMTAYLSQRNSQQFGPYLQSVGNLPPFQDYGAAQRVTDFQSAFGKDTRLLTNKIIKYLESLE
;
A
#
# COMPACT_ATOMS: atom_id res chain seq x y z
N MET A 1 4.49 -44.19 -12.56
CA MET A 1 5.54 -43.25 -12.96
C MET A 1 5.32 -41.96 -12.13
N GLN A 2 5.99 -41.88 -10.97
CA GLN A 2 5.86 -40.75 -10.04
C GLN A 2 6.69 -39.60 -10.56
N VAL A 3 6.06 -38.45 -10.81
CA VAL A 3 6.74 -37.21 -11.19
C VAL A 3 7.20 -36.53 -9.92
N GLN A 4 8.52 -36.48 -9.67
CA GLN A 4 9.14 -35.72 -8.61
C GLN A 4 9.01 -34.23 -8.93
N ILE A 5 8.36 -33.46 -8.04
CA ILE A 5 8.28 -32.01 -8.07
C ILE A 5 9.55 -31.44 -7.40
N PRO A 6 10.29 -30.54 -8.05
CA PRO A 6 11.51 -29.97 -7.47
C PRO A 6 11.20 -29.16 -6.20
N GLN A 7 11.99 -29.38 -5.15
CA GLN A 7 11.83 -28.73 -3.83
C GLN A 7 11.97 -27.20 -3.83
N ASN A 8 12.49 -26.60 -4.88
CA ASN A 8 12.69 -25.15 -4.99
C ASN A 8 11.40 -24.34 -5.24
N MET A 9 10.27 -24.99 -5.52
CA MET A 9 8.99 -24.29 -5.79
C MET A 9 8.16 -23.95 -4.54
N LYS A 10 8.51 -24.50 -3.36
CA LYS A 10 7.78 -24.25 -2.10
C LYS A 10 8.21 -22.98 -1.37
N LEU A 11 9.35 -22.39 -1.69
CA LEU A 11 9.89 -21.22 -1.00
C LEU A 11 9.40 -19.87 -1.56
N ALA A 12 9.04 -19.81 -2.85
CA ALA A 12 8.59 -18.55 -3.47
C ALA A 12 7.23 -18.04 -2.95
N ASN A 13 6.29 -18.94 -2.60
CA ASN A 13 4.96 -18.56 -2.13
C ASN A 13 4.92 -18.03 -0.68
N SER A 14 5.94 -18.28 0.13
CA SER A 14 5.98 -17.83 1.53
C SER A 14 6.55 -16.42 1.69
N SER A 15 7.41 -15.95 0.77
CA SER A 15 8.06 -14.66 0.87
C SER A 15 7.13 -13.50 0.52
N ILE A 16 6.34 -13.60 -0.53
CA ILE A 16 5.42 -12.50 -0.96
C ILE A 16 4.30 -12.27 0.05
N ALA A 17 3.78 -13.34 0.69
CA ALA A 17 2.77 -13.20 1.74
C ALA A 17 3.34 -12.62 3.05
N ARG A 18 4.62 -12.83 3.35
CA ARG A 18 5.28 -12.32 4.55
C ARG A 18 5.57 -10.82 4.48
N TYR A 19 5.84 -10.27 3.29
CA TYR A 19 6.10 -8.82 3.13
C TYR A 19 4.92 -7.92 3.50
N PHE A 20 3.69 -8.42 3.51
CA PHE A 20 2.49 -7.63 3.81
C PHE A 20 2.09 -7.58 5.29
N VAL A 21 2.61 -8.46 6.14
CA VAL A 21 2.27 -8.50 7.58
C VAL A 21 3.24 -7.65 8.41
N ALA A 22 4.47 -7.43 7.96
CA ALA A 22 5.47 -6.64 8.69
C ALA A 22 5.29 -5.12 8.58
N PHE A 23 4.47 -4.62 7.67
CA PHE A 23 4.30 -3.19 7.36
C PHE A 23 3.70 -2.34 8.52
N LEU A 24 3.33 -2.95 9.64
CA LEU A 24 2.29 -2.33 10.43
C LEU A 24 2.63 -1.89 11.84
N ALA A 25 3.78 -2.15 12.37
CA ALA A 25 3.87 -2.06 13.83
C ALA A 25 4.28 -0.69 14.40
N LEU A 26 4.79 0.31 13.64
CA LEU A 26 5.66 1.25 14.34
C LEU A 26 5.82 2.67 13.79
N ALA A 27 4.77 3.27 13.33
CA ALA A 27 4.78 4.72 13.08
C ALA A 27 4.66 5.58 14.36
N ILE A 28 4.51 4.98 15.55
CA ILE A 28 4.28 5.74 16.79
C ILE A 28 5.31 5.34 17.83
N GLY A 29 6.08 6.33 18.29
CA GLY A 29 7.02 6.18 19.39
C GLY A 29 6.33 5.64 20.66
N CYS A 30 6.56 4.38 20.97
CA CYS A 30 6.28 3.81 22.28
C CYS A 30 7.59 3.50 22.96
N ASN A 31 7.85 4.24 24.04
CA ASN A 31 8.82 3.91 25.07
C ASN A 31 8.38 2.61 25.77
N ASP A 32 9.37 1.73 25.97
CA ASP A 32 9.42 0.64 26.93
C ASP A 32 8.17 -0.23 27.13
N GLN A 33 8.01 -1.30 26.32
CA GLN A 33 7.44 -2.56 26.79
C GLN A 33 8.08 -3.76 26.07
N GLN A 34 8.47 -4.76 26.89
CA GLN A 34 9.03 -6.04 26.48
C GLN A 34 8.06 -6.83 25.59
N TRP A 35 8.56 -7.31 24.46
CA TRP A 35 7.85 -8.22 23.55
C TRP A 35 7.84 -9.65 24.10
N PRO A 36 6.73 -10.39 23.97
CA PRO A 36 6.75 -11.84 24.23
C PRO A 36 7.53 -12.58 23.13
N ASP A 37 8.27 -13.59 23.57
CA ASP A 37 9.10 -14.50 22.79
C ASP A 37 8.29 -15.14 21.63
N PRO A 38 8.77 -15.08 20.36
CA PRO A 38 8.07 -15.65 19.21
C PRO A 38 7.90 -17.16 19.22
N THR A 39 8.52 -17.87 20.17
CA THR A 39 8.47 -19.34 20.27
C THR A 39 7.25 -19.89 21.01
N SER A 40 6.37 -19.04 21.55
CA SER A 40 5.24 -19.46 22.41
C SER A 40 3.86 -19.52 21.75
N VAL A 41 3.75 -19.49 20.42
CA VAL A 41 2.46 -19.70 19.75
C VAL A 41 2.11 -21.18 19.70
N LYS A 42 1.39 -21.66 20.72
CA LYS A 42 0.70 -22.96 20.66
C LYS A 42 -0.47 -22.87 19.67
N ILE A 43 -0.41 -23.69 18.66
CA ILE A 43 -1.54 -23.96 17.75
C ILE A 43 -2.59 -24.70 18.59
N ALA A 44 -3.74 -24.04 18.81
CA ALA A 44 -4.89 -24.71 19.42
C ALA A 44 -5.61 -25.55 18.36
N ASP A 45 -5.57 -26.84 18.55
CA ASP A 45 -6.34 -27.85 17.82
C ASP A 45 -7.81 -27.74 18.27
N THR A 46 -8.69 -27.28 17.42
CA THR A 46 -10.14 -27.28 17.67
C THR A 46 -10.82 -28.38 16.90
N THR A 47 -10.85 -29.55 17.51
CA THR A 47 -11.90 -30.55 17.26
C THR A 47 -12.74 -30.64 18.53
N ASP A 48 -13.90 -30.02 18.56
CA ASP A 48 -15.09 -30.63 19.15
C ASP A 48 -16.38 -29.97 18.63
N ASN A 49 -17.16 -30.79 17.97
CA ASN A 49 -18.53 -30.55 17.55
C ASN A 49 -19.47 -30.97 18.69
N ARG A 50 -20.37 -30.12 19.15
CA ARG A 50 -21.70 -30.56 19.60
C ARG A 50 -22.75 -29.49 19.33
N ILE A 51 -23.67 -29.89 18.53
CA ILE A 51 -24.96 -29.25 18.18
C ILE A 51 -25.87 -29.33 19.40
N ASP A 52 -26.50 -28.23 19.78
CA ASP A 52 -27.74 -28.31 20.52
C ASP A 52 -28.79 -27.38 19.86
N SER A 53 -29.92 -28.01 19.57
CA SER A 53 -31.06 -27.48 18.83
C SER A 53 -32.03 -26.80 19.77
N GLY A 54 -32.34 -25.55 19.53
CA GLY A 54 -33.41 -24.80 20.22
C GLY A 54 -34.23 -23.97 19.23
N HIS A 55 -35.43 -24.45 18.96
CA HIS A 55 -36.50 -23.78 18.24
C HIS A 55 -36.83 -22.38 18.77
N LEU A 56 -37.01 -21.40 17.89
CA LEU A 56 -38.05 -20.37 18.05
C LEU A 56 -38.51 -19.83 16.70
N VAL A 57 -39.83 -19.78 16.61
CA VAL A 57 -40.72 -19.55 15.49
C VAL A 57 -40.73 -18.10 15.01
N SER A 58 -40.78 -17.97 13.70
CA SER A 58 -41.25 -16.93 12.79
C SER A 58 -42.01 -15.69 13.26
N LYS A 59 -41.77 -14.58 12.59
CA LYS A 59 -42.83 -13.82 11.91
C LYS A 59 -42.23 -13.02 10.75
N GLY A 60 -42.85 -13.18 9.58
CA GLY A 60 -42.46 -12.56 8.34
C GLY A 60 -42.76 -11.07 8.25
N SER A 61 -42.00 -10.38 7.45
CA SER A 61 -42.37 -9.13 6.84
C SER A 61 -41.82 -9.08 5.43
N SER A 62 -42.73 -8.93 4.50
CA SER A 62 -42.51 -8.89 3.06
C SER A 62 -41.70 -7.65 2.64
N ALA A 63 -40.69 -7.85 1.85
CA ALA A 63 -39.98 -6.81 1.12
C ALA A 63 -40.69 -6.54 -0.23
N PRO A 64 -40.73 -5.29 -0.71
CA PRO A 64 -41.28 -4.98 -2.01
C PRO A 64 -40.29 -5.30 -3.14
N THR A 65 -40.79 -5.99 -4.15
CA THR A 65 -40.18 -6.21 -5.45
C THR A 65 -40.03 -4.89 -6.20
N LEU A 66 -38.80 -4.57 -6.59
CA LEU A 66 -38.53 -3.50 -7.57
C LEU A 66 -38.46 -4.12 -8.97
N ASP A 67 -39.39 -3.70 -9.81
CA ASP A 67 -39.40 -3.97 -11.25
C ASP A 67 -38.18 -3.34 -11.92
N ASN A 68 -37.35 -4.17 -12.53
CA ASN A 68 -36.27 -3.78 -13.42
C ASN A 68 -36.75 -3.91 -14.87
N ASN A 69 -37.32 -2.86 -15.41
CA ASN A 69 -37.45 -2.68 -16.86
C ASN A 69 -36.64 -1.45 -17.28
N ASN A 70 -35.40 -1.67 -17.69
CA ASN A 70 -34.70 -0.74 -18.60
C ASN A 70 -34.07 -1.55 -19.70
N ASN A 71 -34.80 -1.65 -20.80
CA ASN A 71 -34.34 -2.07 -22.12
C ASN A 71 -33.37 -1.03 -22.68
N VAL A 72 -32.07 -1.32 -22.64
CA VAL A 72 -31.08 -0.69 -23.51
C VAL A 72 -30.65 -1.73 -24.53
N ALA A 73 -31.16 -1.58 -25.75
CA ALA A 73 -30.73 -2.36 -26.92
C ALA A 73 -29.29 -1.97 -27.30
N GLY A 74 -28.31 -2.63 -26.72
CA GLY A 74 -26.89 -2.54 -27.09
C GLY A 74 -26.54 -3.69 -28.04
N ARG A 75 -25.95 -3.36 -29.18
CA ARG A 75 -25.43 -4.30 -30.18
C ARG A 75 -24.42 -5.26 -29.50
N THR A 76 -24.80 -6.53 -29.36
CA THR A 76 -23.92 -7.61 -28.92
C THR A 76 -22.94 -7.95 -30.03
N ALA A 77 -21.66 -7.62 -29.83
CA ALA A 77 -20.58 -8.21 -30.60
C ALA A 77 -20.39 -9.69 -30.18
N PRO A 78 -19.92 -10.56 -31.08
CA PRO A 78 -19.81 -11.99 -30.78
C PRO A 78 -18.86 -12.25 -29.60
N ILE A 79 -19.34 -12.95 -28.60
CA ILE A 79 -18.59 -13.47 -27.45
C ILE A 79 -17.78 -14.66 -27.97
N VAL A 80 -16.46 -14.57 -27.89
CA VAL A 80 -15.57 -15.71 -28.16
C VAL A 80 -15.32 -16.42 -26.83
N PRO A 81 -15.82 -17.66 -26.64
CA PRO A 81 -15.48 -18.42 -25.43
C PRO A 81 -13.99 -18.80 -25.46
N LEU A 82 -13.30 -18.62 -24.35
CA LEU A 82 -11.94 -19.13 -24.18
C LEU A 82 -12.04 -20.58 -23.67
N ASP A 83 -12.07 -21.56 -24.56
CA ASP A 83 -12.05 -22.99 -24.23
C ASP A 83 -10.67 -23.50 -23.81
N SER A 84 -9.64 -22.65 -23.82
CA SER A 84 -8.30 -23.00 -23.38
C SER A 84 -7.91 -22.15 -22.17
N PRO A 85 -7.33 -22.74 -21.10
CA PRO A 85 -6.81 -21.97 -20.00
C PRO A 85 -5.71 -21.03 -20.54
N LEU A 86 -5.80 -19.74 -20.17
CA LEU A 86 -4.76 -18.77 -20.47
C LEU A 86 -3.40 -19.30 -20.00
N PRO A 87 -2.30 -19.07 -20.73
CA PRO A 87 -0.99 -19.61 -20.38
C PRO A 87 -0.61 -19.19 -18.97
N ARG A 88 -0.40 -20.15 -18.11
CA ARG A 88 -0.05 -19.98 -16.70
C ARG A 88 1.36 -19.39 -16.61
N ASN A 89 1.53 -18.29 -15.87
CA ASN A 89 2.79 -17.53 -15.66
C ASN A 89 3.17 -16.50 -16.75
N THR A 90 2.24 -15.93 -17.46
CA THR A 90 2.54 -14.74 -18.28
C THR A 90 2.53 -13.49 -17.41
N PRO A 91 3.56 -12.62 -17.50
CA PRO A 91 3.50 -11.31 -16.90
C PRO A 91 2.32 -10.54 -17.49
N SER A 92 1.55 -9.91 -16.62
CA SER A 92 0.39 -9.09 -17.03
C SER A 92 0.78 -8.09 -18.09
N PRO A 93 -0.11 -7.80 -19.06
CA PRO A 93 0.13 -6.73 -19.99
C PRO A 93 0.38 -5.45 -19.18
N LYS A 94 1.51 -4.76 -19.45
CA LYS A 94 1.79 -3.46 -18.86
C LYS A 94 0.56 -2.60 -19.08
N LEU A 95 -0.02 -2.00 -18.04
CA LEU A 95 -0.96 -0.90 -18.17
C LEU A 95 -0.23 0.17 -18.99
N GLY A 96 -0.43 0.15 -20.29
CA GLY A 96 0.44 0.83 -21.24
C GLY A 96 0.16 2.31 -21.26
N THR A 97 1.21 3.12 -21.32
CA THR A 97 1.20 4.52 -21.79
C THR A 97 0.98 4.64 -23.30
N GLY A 98 0.54 3.58 -23.97
CA GLY A 98 0.22 3.56 -25.40
C GLY A 98 -1.29 3.61 -25.65
N ASN A 99 -1.71 4.04 -26.83
CA ASN A 99 -3.09 4.30 -27.28
C ASN A 99 -4.11 3.13 -27.16
N GLY A 100 -3.85 2.10 -26.35
CA GLY A 100 -4.73 0.97 -26.12
C GLY A 100 -4.86 0.62 -24.65
N ARG A 101 -5.95 1.06 -24.00
CA ARG A 101 -6.31 0.55 -22.68
C ARG A 101 -6.51 -0.96 -22.74
N PRO A 102 -6.11 -1.73 -21.70
CA PRO A 102 -6.24 -3.18 -21.70
C PRO A 102 -7.70 -3.62 -21.78
N PRO A 103 -7.99 -4.82 -22.32
CA PRO A 103 -9.32 -5.40 -22.30
C PRO A 103 -9.73 -5.77 -20.88
N ILE A 104 -11.04 -5.80 -20.64
CA ILE A 104 -11.62 -6.24 -19.36
C ILE A 104 -11.78 -7.76 -19.39
N LEU A 105 -11.38 -8.41 -18.28
CA LEU A 105 -11.70 -9.80 -17.99
C LEU A 105 -12.95 -9.87 -17.12
N ALA A 106 -14.00 -10.54 -17.59
CA ALA A 106 -15.15 -10.91 -16.79
C ALA A 106 -14.92 -12.32 -16.20
N VAL A 107 -14.99 -12.44 -14.89
CA VAL A 107 -14.81 -13.71 -14.15
C VAL A 107 -16.12 -14.01 -13.45
N ARG A 108 -16.85 -15.03 -13.96
CA ARG A 108 -18.10 -15.50 -13.37
C ARG A 108 -17.81 -16.43 -12.19
N LEU A 109 -18.34 -16.09 -11.04
CA LEU A 109 -18.37 -16.88 -9.83
C LEU A 109 -19.79 -17.49 -9.64
N LEU A 110 -20.01 -18.25 -8.60
CA LEU A 110 -21.31 -18.86 -8.35
C LEU A 110 -22.43 -17.83 -8.08
N ASP A 111 -22.10 -16.75 -7.40
CA ASP A 111 -23.03 -15.75 -6.90
C ASP A 111 -22.98 -14.39 -7.64
N HIS A 112 -21.86 -14.09 -8.31
CA HIS A 112 -21.70 -12.84 -9.05
C HIS A 112 -20.65 -12.93 -10.17
N THR A 113 -20.49 -11.83 -10.93
CA THR A 113 -19.43 -11.70 -11.91
C THR A 113 -18.50 -10.56 -11.50
N ALA A 114 -17.19 -10.83 -11.39
CA ALA A 114 -16.16 -9.84 -11.17
C ALA A 114 -15.60 -9.32 -12.49
N PHE A 115 -15.35 -8.02 -12.57
CA PHE A 115 -14.81 -7.37 -13.76
C PHE A 115 -13.53 -6.61 -13.41
N GLY A 116 -12.52 -6.68 -14.29
CA GLY A 116 -11.28 -5.94 -14.10
C GLY A 116 -10.21 -6.29 -15.11
N VAL A 117 -9.08 -5.62 -15.01
CA VAL A 117 -7.88 -5.97 -15.78
C VAL A 117 -7.11 -7.04 -15.04
N PRO A 118 -6.75 -8.15 -15.70
CA PRO A 118 -5.91 -9.17 -15.07
C PRO A 118 -4.50 -8.59 -14.84
N ILE A 119 -4.10 -8.53 -13.56
CA ILE A 119 -2.76 -8.07 -13.14
C ILE A 119 -1.85 -9.24 -12.72
N GLY A 120 -2.44 -10.42 -12.48
CA GLY A 120 -1.72 -11.66 -12.17
C GLY A 120 -2.61 -12.87 -12.42
N LEU A 121 -2.07 -13.86 -13.14
CA LEU A 121 -2.70 -15.14 -13.40
C LEU A 121 -1.79 -16.23 -12.85
N PHE A 122 -2.20 -16.85 -11.74
CA PHE A 122 -1.43 -17.89 -11.04
C PHE A 122 -2.12 -19.24 -11.13
N ALA A 123 -1.44 -20.28 -10.69
CA ALA A 123 -2.00 -21.64 -10.70
C ALA A 123 -3.23 -21.78 -9.79
N ASP A 124 -3.27 -21.03 -8.68
CA ASP A 124 -4.29 -21.11 -7.62
C ASP A 124 -5.24 -19.90 -7.59
N GLN A 125 -4.84 -18.76 -8.15
CA GLN A 125 -5.61 -17.52 -8.07
C GLN A 125 -5.47 -16.63 -9.29
N THR A 126 -6.51 -15.87 -9.55
CA THR A 126 -6.55 -14.76 -10.52
C THR A 126 -6.66 -13.44 -9.78
N MET A 127 -5.86 -12.46 -10.15
CA MET A 127 -5.89 -11.11 -9.57
C MET A 127 -6.35 -10.08 -10.60
N LEU A 128 -7.38 -9.33 -10.26
CA LEU A 128 -7.98 -8.31 -11.11
C LEU A 128 -7.79 -6.92 -10.50
N MET A 129 -7.40 -5.95 -11.32
CA MET A 129 -7.53 -4.52 -11.01
C MET A 129 -8.92 -4.07 -11.42
N ARG A 130 -9.74 -3.65 -10.45
CA ARG A 130 -11.10 -3.14 -10.66
C ARG A 130 -11.09 -1.66 -11.06
N SER A 131 -12.20 -1.16 -11.59
CA SER A 131 -12.35 0.24 -12.00
C SER A 131 -12.19 1.24 -10.85
N ASP A 132 -12.46 0.84 -9.60
CA ASP A 132 -12.22 1.63 -8.40
C ASP A 132 -10.74 1.62 -7.91
N GLY A 133 -9.85 0.93 -8.63
CA GLY A 133 -8.45 0.77 -8.26
C GLY A 133 -8.18 -0.34 -7.24
N THR A 134 -9.20 -1.07 -6.80
CA THR A 134 -9.06 -2.22 -5.89
C THR A 134 -8.46 -3.42 -6.62
N ILE A 135 -7.56 -4.14 -5.97
CA ILE A 135 -7.05 -5.43 -6.42
C ILE A 135 -7.90 -6.55 -5.78
N GLN A 136 -8.67 -7.23 -6.60
CA GLN A 136 -9.47 -8.38 -6.18
C GLN A 136 -8.72 -9.67 -6.44
N ARG A 137 -8.60 -10.52 -5.41
CA ARG A 137 -8.06 -11.88 -5.52
C ARG A 137 -9.20 -12.88 -5.59
N ILE A 138 -9.16 -13.76 -6.59
CA ILE A 138 -10.17 -14.77 -6.85
C ILE A 138 -9.45 -16.11 -6.90
N ARG A 139 -9.86 -17.08 -6.07
CA ARG A 139 -9.35 -18.45 -6.15
C ARG A 139 -9.83 -19.07 -7.45
N ASN A 140 -8.94 -19.72 -8.18
CA ASN A 140 -9.32 -20.36 -9.45
C ASN A 140 -10.35 -21.49 -9.28
N SER A 141 -10.40 -22.12 -8.10
CA SER A 141 -11.45 -23.09 -7.74
C SER A 141 -12.86 -22.50 -7.72
N ASP A 142 -13.00 -21.22 -7.50
CA ASP A 142 -14.30 -20.52 -7.38
C ASP A 142 -14.79 -19.99 -8.74
N ILE A 143 -13.94 -20.07 -9.77
CA ILE A 143 -14.22 -19.55 -11.11
C ILE A 143 -15.04 -20.55 -11.91
N VAL A 144 -16.23 -20.15 -12.32
CA VAL A 144 -17.11 -20.93 -13.20
C VAL A 144 -16.75 -20.70 -14.67
N GLN A 145 -16.45 -19.44 -15.04
CA GLN A 145 -16.15 -19.06 -16.42
C GLN A 145 -15.32 -17.77 -16.46
N GLN A 146 -14.46 -17.64 -17.47
CA GLN A 146 -13.73 -16.42 -17.77
C GLN A 146 -14.03 -15.99 -19.20
N THR A 147 -14.22 -14.68 -19.41
CA THR A 147 -14.49 -14.10 -20.74
C THR A 147 -13.76 -12.78 -20.91
N ILE A 148 -12.98 -12.62 -21.97
CA ILE A 148 -12.39 -11.35 -22.33
C ILE A 148 -13.46 -10.53 -23.05
N LEU A 149 -13.73 -9.32 -22.53
CA LEU A 149 -14.67 -8.39 -23.14
C LEU A 149 -13.95 -7.49 -24.16
N ASN A 150 -14.71 -7.06 -25.17
CA ASN A 150 -14.20 -6.08 -26.15
C ASN A 150 -14.08 -4.67 -25.57
N ASP A 151 -14.75 -4.43 -24.43
CA ASP A 151 -14.72 -3.15 -23.74
C ASP A 151 -13.31 -2.89 -23.17
N ARG A 152 -12.91 -1.60 -23.26
CA ARG A 152 -11.64 -1.16 -22.71
C ARG A 152 -11.81 -0.72 -21.28
N PHE A 153 -10.80 -1.02 -20.48
CA PHE A 153 -10.79 -0.64 -19.06
C PHE A 153 -10.78 0.89 -18.90
N HIS A 154 -11.65 1.37 -18.02
CA HIS A 154 -11.69 2.77 -17.58
C HIS A 154 -11.74 2.80 -16.05
N PRO A 155 -10.96 3.69 -15.42
CA PRO A 155 -11.16 4.00 -14.01
C PRO A 155 -12.59 4.49 -13.79
N MET A 156 -13.12 4.17 -12.62
CA MET A 156 -14.45 4.62 -12.21
C MET A 156 -14.50 6.15 -12.12
N GLU A 157 -15.56 6.72 -12.64
CA GLU A 157 -15.77 8.16 -12.56
C GLU A 157 -15.92 8.59 -11.10
N ARG A 158 -15.34 9.75 -10.77
CA ARG A 158 -15.25 10.25 -9.38
C ARG A 158 -16.61 10.34 -8.69
N ASN A 159 -17.65 10.82 -9.40
CA ASN A 159 -18.99 10.96 -8.83
C ASN A 159 -19.65 9.61 -8.57
N GLU A 160 -19.47 8.65 -9.48
CA GLU A 160 -19.94 7.28 -9.30
C GLU A 160 -19.27 6.63 -8.08
N PHE A 161 -17.95 6.76 -7.97
CA PHE A 161 -17.20 6.22 -6.84
C PHE A 161 -17.63 6.87 -5.51
N ALA A 162 -17.88 8.19 -5.50
CA ALA A 162 -18.39 8.87 -4.32
C ALA A 162 -19.77 8.32 -3.87
N GLN A 163 -20.67 8.00 -4.81
CA GLN A 163 -21.96 7.38 -4.49
C GLN A 163 -21.80 5.96 -3.94
N GLN A 164 -20.87 5.16 -4.49
CA GLN A 164 -20.55 3.83 -3.94
C GLN A 164 -20.02 3.92 -2.51
N LEU A 165 -19.12 4.87 -2.24
CA LEU A 165 -18.60 5.10 -0.88
C LEU A 165 -19.71 5.53 0.09
N LEU A 166 -20.65 6.40 -0.34
CA LEU A 166 -21.80 6.75 0.48
C LEU A 166 -22.69 5.54 0.80
N ALA A 167 -22.90 4.65 -0.16
CA ALA A 167 -23.65 3.41 0.06
C ALA A 167 -22.90 2.45 1.00
N GLU A 168 -21.58 2.34 0.88
CA GLU A 168 -20.72 1.47 1.71
C GLU A 168 -20.69 1.92 3.18
N PHE A 169 -20.49 3.22 3.43
CA PHE A 169 -20.28 3.75 4.80
C PHE A 169 -21.57 4.22 5.49
N GLY A 170 -22.67 4.39 4.73
CA GLY A 170 -23.97 4.72 5.26
C GLY A 170 -24.14 6.17 5.75
N ARG A 171 -25.29 6.44 6.39
CA ARG A 171 -25.78 7.81 6.66
C ARG A 171 -24.95 8.63 7.66
N ASN A 172 -24.08 7.98 8.44
CA ASN A 172 -23.24 8.66 9.43
C ASN A 172 -21.97 9.26 8.84
N TYR A 173 -21.72 8.99 7.56
CA TYR A 173 -20.55 9.46 6.84
C TYR A 173 -20.93 10.31 5.64
N LEU A 174 -20.09 11.28 5.35
CA LEU A 174 -20.14 12.10 4.15
C LEU A 174 -18.95 11.76 3.27
N VAL A 175 -19.10 11.99 1.97
CA VAL A 175 -17.99 11.88 1.01
C VAL A 175 -17.74 13.25 0.42
N LYS A 176 -16.54 13.79 0.65
CA LYS A 176 -16.08 15.03 0.04
C LYS A 176 -15.09 14.74 -1.08
N SER A 177 -15.40 15.27 -2.26
CA SER A 177 -14.49 15.25 -3.40
C SER A 177 -13.56 16.46 -3.34
N ASP A 178 -12.26 16.21 -3.18
CA ASP A 178 -11.18 17.21 -3.19
C ASP A 178 -9.98 16.63 -3.95
N ASN A 179 -9.92 16.92 -5.26
CA ASN A 179 -8.99 16.28 -6.19
C ASN A 179 -7.53 16.29 -5.69
N PRO A 180 -6.83 15.11 -5.64
CA PRO A 180 -7.21 13.79 -6.18
C PRO A 180 -8.04 12.92 -5.21
N TYR A 181 -8.38 13.41 -4.02
CA TYR A 181 -9.00 12.63 -2.94
C TYR A 181 -10.53 12.54 -3.03
N LEU A 182 -11.05 11.42 -2.58
CA LEU A 182 -12.41 11.23 -2.05
C LEU A 182 -12.25 10.93 -0.55
N ILE A 183 -12.74 11.84 0.29
CA ILE A 183 -12.56 11.76 1.74
C ILE A 183 -13.89 11.33 2.34
N VAL A 184 -13.87 10.20 3.05
CA VAL A 184 -15.01 9.65 3.79
C VAL A 184 -14.80 9.96 5.26
N ALA A 185 -15.66 10.81 5.85
CA ALA A 185 -15.57 11.19 7.25
C ALA A 185 -16.95 11.60 7.79
N ARG A 186 -17.06 11.79 9.11
CA ARG A 186 -18.19 12.49 9.70
C ARG A 186 -18.19 13.97 9.34
N SER A 187 -19.32 14.67 9.51
CA SER A 187 -19.50 16.07 9.06
C SER A 187 -18.51 17.05 9.71
N GLU A 188 -18.35 16.98 11.02
CA GLU A 188 -17.59 17.97 11.80
C GLU A 188 -16.13 18.16 11.35
N PRO A 189 -15.31 17.11 11.20
CA PRO A 189 -13.90 17.26 10.87
C PRO A 189 -13.60 17.30 9.36
N MET A 190 -14.61 17.18 8.49
CA MET A 190 -14.45 16.96 7.05
C MET A 190 -13.54 18.01 6.39
N GLU A 191 -13.72 19.29 6.70
CA GLU A 191 -12.94 20.37 6.09
C GLU A 191 -11.48 20.32 6.52
N ALA A 192 -11.22 20.02 7.79
CA ALA A 192 -9.87 19.88 8.31
C ALA A 192 -9.12 18.72 7.63
N TRP A 193 -9.79 17.58 7.43
CA TRP A 193 -9.24 16.42 6.73
C TRP A 193 -8.95 16.73 5.27
N SER A 194 -9.89 17.37 4.57
CA SER A 194 -9.73 17.81 3.19
C SER A 194 -8.50 18.70 3.03
N LYS A 195 -8.35 19.71 3.89
CA LYS A 195 -7.18 20.60 3.88
C LYS A 195 -5.87 19.85 4.11
N ARG A 196 -5.83 18.88 5.03
CA ARG A 196 -4.63 18.09 5.33
C ARG A 196 -4.18 17.26 4.11
N PHE A 197 -5.08 16.49 3.52
CA PHE A 197 -4.74 15.65 2.35
C PHE A 197 -4.34 16.49 1.14
N ARG A 198 -5.02 17.59 0.88
CA ARG A 198 -4.66 18.53 -0.20
C ARG A 198 -3.28 19.14 0.02
N SER A 199 -2.99 19.62 1.23
CA SER A 199 -1.69 20.21 1.56
C SER A 199 -0.55 19.22 1.38
N LEU A 200 -0.75 17.97 1.83
CA LEU A 200 0.26 16.92 1.67
C LEU A 200 0.47 16.55 0.20
N HIS A 201 -0.61 16.41 -0.59
CA HIS A 201 -0.50 16.15 -2.03
C HIS A 201 0.31 17.23 -2.75
N HIS A 202 0.03 18.51 -2.45
CA HIS A 202 0.78 19.63 -3.03
C HIS A 202 2.24 19.60 -2.60
N ALA A 203 2.51 19.34 -1.33
CA ALA A 203 3.87 19.25 -0.80
C ALA A 203 4.64 18.10 -1.44
N PHE A 204 4.01 16.92 -1.59
CA PHE A 204 4.60 15.75 -2.23
C PHE A 204 4.90 16.01 -3.72
N LYS A 205 3.94 16.56 -4.45
CA LYS A 205 4.13 16.92 -5.86
C LYS A 205 5.25 17.95 -6.04
N HIS A 206 5.27 18.98 -5.18
CA HIS A 206 6.34 19.98 -5.19
C HIS A 206 7.71 19.38 -4.90
N TYR A 207 7.79 18.48 -3.93
CA TYR A 207 9.03 17.74 -3.62
C TYR A 207 9.53 16.95 -4.81
N CYS A 208 8.66 16.20 -5.48
CA CYS A 208 9.04 15.43 -6.68
C CYS A 208 9.58 16.33 -7.79
N ILE A 209 8.92 17.46 -8.06
CA ILE A 209 9.37 18.44 -9.06
C ILE A 209 10.74 19.02 -8.69
N THR A 210 10.92 19.47 -7.44
CA THR A 210 12.14 20.09 -6.96
C THR A 210 13.35 19.15 -7.03
N HIS A 211 13.12 17.84 -6.82
CA HIS A 211 14.19 16.84 -6.83
C HIS A 211 14.28 16.08 -8.16
N ALA A 212 13.61 16.55 -9.21
CA ALA A 212 13.57 15.94 -10.54
C ALA A 212 13.16 14.45 -10.49
N ILE A 213 12.23 14.09 -9.59
CA ILE A 213 11.68 12.74 -9.48
C ILE A 213 10.53 12.61 -10.47
N PRO A 214 10.62 11.73 -11.49
CA PRO A 214 9.54 11.53 -12.45
C PRO A 214 8.29 10.97 -11.78
N THR A 215 7.13 11.52 -12.13
CA THR A 215 5.83 11.07 -11.61
C THR A 215 4.86 10.78 -12.75
N ARG A 216 3.84 9.94 -12.47
CA ARG A 216 2.71 9.70 -13.35
C ARG A 216 1.48 10.43 -12.83
N GLU A 217 0.53 10.72 -13.73
CA GLU A 217 -0.78 11.20 -13.30
C GLU A 217 -1.50 10.13 -12.49
N ILE A 218 -2.26 10.58 -11.50
CA ILE A 218 -3.05 9.69 -10.64
C ILE A 218 -4.26 9.20 -11.44
N GLU A 219 -4.31 7.90 -11.68
CA GLU A 219 -5.33 7.27 -12.51
C GLU A 219 -6.66 7.07 -11.78
N PHE A 220 -6.60 6.68 -10.50
CA PHE A 220 -7.78 6.39 -9.68
C PHE A 220 -7.99 7.49 -8.64
N PRO A 221 -9.24 7.87 -8.31
CA PRO A 221 -9.49 8.72 -7.15
C PRO A 221 -8.89 8.09 -5.88
N LEU A 222 -8.14 8.86 -5.11
CA LEU A 222 -7.53 8.41 -3.87
C LEU A 222 -8.58 8.43 -2.75
N VAL A 223 -8.78 7.32 -2.08
CA VAL A 223 -9.77 7.24 -0.99
C VAL A 223 -9.07 7.33 0.35
N ALA A 224 -9.54 8.24 1.20
CA ALA A 224 -9.17 8.35 2.60
C ALA A 224 -10.41 8.21 3.48
N VAL A 225 -10.44 7.21 4.35
CA VAL A 225 -11.55 6.93 5.27
C VAL A 225 -11.13 7.27 6.69
N VAL A 226 -11.87 8.19 7.31
CA VAL A 226 -11.64 8.63 8.69
C VAL A 226 -12.80 8.18 9.55
N PHE A 227 -12.58 7.13 10.33
CA PHE A 227 -13.58 6.59 11.25
C PHE A 227 -13.75 7.48 12.48
N GLY A 228 -14.95 7.56 13.03
CA GLY A 228 -15.22 8.36 14.22
C GLY A 228 -14.69 7.74 15.51
N SER A 229 -14.20 6.51 15.47
CA SER A 229 -13.60 5.84 16.62
C SER A 229 -12.67 4.70 16.21
N ARG A 230 -11.76 4.33 17.12
CA ARG A 230 -10.89 3.16 16.95
C ARG A 230 -11.68 1.86 16.77
N SER A 231 -12.80 1.70 17.47
CA SER A 231 -13.64 0.51 17.35
C SER A 231 -14.29 0.36 15.98
N GLU A 232 -14.70 1.45 15.35
CA GLU A 232 -15.22 1.45 13.97
C GLU A 232 -14.11 1.09 12.97
N PHE A 233 -12.93 1.69 13.12
CA PHE A 233 -11.74 1.41 12.32
C PHE A 233 -11.37 -0.08 12.36
N LEU A 234 -11.25 -0.66 13.57
CA LEU A 234 -10.88 -2.07 13.72
C LEU A 234 -11.98 -3.01 13.19
N ARG A 235 -13.26 -2.66 13.38
CA ARG A 235 -14.38 -3.45 12.86
C ARG A 235 -14.35 -3.50 11.33
N TYR A 236 -14.15 -2.36 10.68
CA TYR A 236 -14.04 -2.28 9.24
C TYR A 236 -12.82 -3.07 8.73
N ALA A 237 -11.66 -2.89 9.34
CA ALA A 237 -10.46 -3.63 8.98
C ALA A 237 -10.67 -5.15 9.10
N ASN A 238 -11.22 -5.62 10.21
CA ASN A 238 -11.48 -7.04 10.44
C ASN A 238 -12.49 -7.60 9.42
N SER A 239 -13.58 -6.87 9.10
CA SER A 239 -14.54 -7.29 8.07
C SER A 239 -13.92 -7.36 6.67
N SER A 240 -12.88 -6.56 6.43
CA SER A 240 -12.10 -6.57 5.17
C SER A 240 -10.94 -7.58 5.20
N GLY A 241 -10.82 -8.41 6.25
CA GLY A 241 -9.73 -9.37 6.41
C GLY A 241 -8.37 -8.74 6.70
N ILE A 242 -8.34 -7.47 7.10
CA ILE A 242 -7.11 -6.73 7.41
C ILE A 242 -6.77 -6.92 8.89
N LYS A 243 -5.59 -7.47 9.16
CA LYS A 243 -5.05 -7.54 10.53
C LYS A 243 -4.29 -6.25 10.82
N ILE A 244 -4.80 -5.46 11.74
CA ILE A 244 -4.20 -4.20 12.17
C ILE A 244 -3.55 -4.40 13.55
N PRO A 245 -2.29 -3.95 13.75
CA PRO A 245 -1.64 -3.95 15.07
C PRO A 245 -2.39 -3.09 16.09
N GLU A 246 -2.23 -3.44 17.35
CA GLU A 246 -3.00 -2.84 18.45
C GLU A 246 -2.84 -1.32 18.57
N HIS A 247 -1.68 -0.78 18.28
CA HIS A 247 -1.37 0.66 18.43
C HIS A 247 -1.45 1.45 17.12
N CYS A 248 -1.93 0.85 16.04
CA CYS A 248 -2.02 1.51 14.74
C CYS A 248 -3.13 2.58 14.74
N VAL A 249 -2.78 3.81 14.38
CA VAL A 249 -3.71 4.95 14.24
C VAL A 249 -4.22 5.10 12.82
N GLY A 250 -3.42 4.67 11.84
CA GLY A 250 -3.75 4.75 10.43
C GLY A 250 -2.99 3.71 9.62
N TYR A 251 -3.51 3.43 8.42
CA TYR A 251 -2.93 2.45 7.54
C TYR A 251 -3.31 2.67 6.07
N TYR A 252 -2.32 2.65 5.18
CA TYR A 252 -2.54 2.57 3.75
C TYR A 252 -2.64 1.11 3.31
N PHE A 253 -3.78 0.73 2.78
CA PHE A 253 -4.02 -0.62 2.30
C PHE A 253 -3.89 -0.68 0.77
N SER A 254 -2.76 -1.23 0.31
CA SER A 254 -2.40 -1.22 -1.11
C SER A 254 -3.35 -2.04 -2.00
N ASP A 255 -4.04 -3.07 -1.47
CA ASP A 255 -5.02 -3.83 -2.25
C ASP A 255 -6.27 -3.03 -2.58
N SER A 256 -6.83 -2.31 -1.60
CA SER A 256 -7.98 -1.44 -1.82
C SER A 256 -7.60 -0.04 -2.29
N ASN A 257 -6.32 0.32 -2.27
CA ASN A 257 -5.81 1.68 -2.54
C ASN A 257 -6.39 2.74 -1.58
N ARG A 258 -6.75 2.37 -0.36
CA ARG A 258 -7.39 3.24 0.63
C ARG A 258 -6.48 3.52 1.81
N ILE A 259 -6.54 4.73 2.33
CA ILE A 259 -6.05 5.07 3.65
C ILE A 259 -7.22 4.90 4.62
N LEU A 260 -6.96 4.19 5.71
CA LEU A 260 -7.90 4.02 6.82
C LEU A 260 -7.30 4.69 8.05
N LEU A 261 -8.05 5.59 8.68
CA LEU A 261 -7.65 6.34 9.86
C LEU A 261 -8.82 6.37 10.85
N TYR A 262 -8.58 6.73 12.11
CA TYR A 262 -9.66 7.07 13.03
C TYR A 262 -9.37 8.37 13.77
N GLU A 263 -10.44 9.03 14.22
CA GLU A 263 -10.35 10.20 15.07
C GLU A 263 -9.94 9.76 16.47
N SER A 264 -8.74 10.13 16.86
CA SER A 264 -8.32 10.05 18.26
C SER A 264 -8.74 11.32 18.98
N ALA A 265 -9.06 11.22 20.27
CA ALA A 265 -9.24 12.40 21.14
C ALA A 265 -8.00 13.32 21.09
N ASP A 266 -6.84 12.74 20.79
CA ASP A 266 -5.55 13.43 20.60
C ASP A 266 -5.23 13.65 19.12
N ALA A 267 -6.22 13.73 18.22
CA ALA A 267 -6.01 13.86 16.76
C ALA A 267 -5.24 15.13 16.35
N SER A 268 -5.11 16.11 17.25
CA SER A 268 -4.26 17.28 17.10
C SER A 268 -2.80 17.04 17.46
N THR A 269 -2.46 15.88 18.03
CA THR A 269 -1.10 15.57 18.45
C THR A 269 -0.17 15.43 17.25
N GLN A 270 1.11 15.79 17.46
CA GLN A 270 2.16 15.61 16.46
C GLN A 270 2.24 14.16 15.97
N ALA A 271 2.04 13.18 16.86
CA ALA A 271 2.09 11.76 16.52
C ALA A 271 1.01 11.36 15.48
N THR A 272 -0.23 11.83 15.68
CA THR A 272 -1.32 11.57 14.73
C THR A 272 -1.05 12.22 13.37
N GLN A 273 -0.57 13.47 13.36
CA GLN A 273 -0.21 14.16 12.12
C GLN A 273 0.92 13.43 11.38
N THR A 274 1.93 12.95 12.10
CA THR A 274 3.03 12.15 11.56
C THR A 274 2.51 10.89 10.87
N THR A 275 1.62 10.12 11.54
CA THR A 275 1.01 8.91 10.95
C THR A 275 0.22 9.22 9.68
N ILE A 276 -0.59 10.28 9.67
CA ILE A 276 -1.35 10.68 8.48
C ILE A 276 -0.41 10.98 7.31
N CYS A 277 0.66 11.73 7.55
CA CYS A 277 1.64 12.07 6.52
C CYS A 277 2.35 10.83 5.99
N HIS A 278 2.69 9.90 6.86
CA HIS A 278 3.33 8.63 6.51
C HIS A 278 2.44 7.80 5.58
N GLU A 279 1.21 7.49 6.01
CA GLU A 279 0.28 6.65 5.24
C GLU A 279 -0.18 7.28 3.93
N ALA A 280 -0.43 8.59 3.93
CA ALA A 280 -0.79 9.30 2.71
C ALA A 280 0.39 9.42 1.74
N THR A 281 1.64 9.45 2.23
CA THR A 281 2.83 9.40 1.36
C THR A 281 2.94 8.05 0.66
N HIS A 282 2.66 6.94 1.35
CA HIS A 282 2.58 5.64 0.69
C HIS A 282 1.56 5.65 -0.45
N GLN A 283 0.33 6.10 -0.18
CA GLN A 283 -0.71 6.16 -1.21
C GLN A 283 -0.28 7.02 -2.41
N LEU A 284 0.28 8.20 -2.17
CA LEU A 284 0.76 9.10 -3.23
C LEU A 284 1.90 8.46 -4.03
N ALA A 285 2.91 7.90 -3.36
CA ALA A 285 4.06 7.28 -4.01
C ALA A 285 3.66 6.12 -4.92
N PHE A 286 2.73 5.25 -4.47
CA PHE A 286 2.20 4.16 -5.29
C PHE A 286 1.36 4.64 -6.47
N ASN A 287 0.53 5.68 -6.29
CA ASN A 287 -0.35 6.16 -7.35
C ASN A 287 0.34 7.12 -8.32
N MET A 288 1.39 7.81 -7.90
CA MET A 288 2.21 8.67 -8.77
C MET A 288 3.39 7.92 -9.41
N GLY A 289 3.49 6.61 -9.20
CA GLY A 289 4.42 5.73 -9.93
C GLY A 289 5.84 5.68 -9.41
N LEU A 290 6.11 6.18 -8.19
CA LEU A 290 7.41 6.01 -7.53
C LEU A 290 7.59 4.58 -7.04
N HIS A 291 6.50 3.94 -6.68
CA HIS A 291 6.44 2.53 -6.30
C HIS A 291 5.38 1.81 -7.14
N GLN A 292 5.52 0.51 -7.29
CA GLN A 292 4.56 -0.35 -7.99
C GLN A 292 3.88 -1.27 -6.99
N ARG A 293 2.55 -1.25 -6.95
CA ARG A 293 1.80 -2.24 -6.18
C ARG A 293 2.11 -3.64 -6.72
N ARG A 294 2.43 -4.59 -5.84
CA ARG A 294 2.81 -5.96 -6.21
C ARG A 294 4.19 -6.14 -6.84
N ALA A 295 5.04 -5.12 -6.89
CA ALA A 295 6.46 -5.29 -7.18
C ALA A 295 7.28 -5.42 -5.89
N ALA A 296 8.46 -6.03 -6.01
CA ALA A 296 9.39 -6.20 -4.89
C ALA A 296 10.25 -4.93 -4.67
N THR A 297 9.59 -3.77 -4.53
CA THR A 297 10.28 -2.52 -4.20
C THR A 297 10.96 -2.64 -2.85
N PRO A 298 12.26 -2.29 -2.71
CA PRO A 298 12.97 -2.34 -1.43
C PRO A 298 12.27 -1.53 -0.35
N LEU A 299 12.10 -2.10 0.84
CA LEU A 299 11.40 -1.43 1.93
C LEU A 299 12.06 -0.13 2.36
N TRP A 300 13.40 -0.03 2.27
CA TRP A 300 14.07 1.22 2.62
C TRP A 300 13.65 2.41 1.75
N LEU A 301 13.28 2.18 0.47
CA LEU A 301 12.74 3.23 -0.40
C LEU A 301 11.31 3.59 -0.02
N ILE A 302 10.47 2.59 0.24
CA ILE A 302 9.06 2.78 0.59
C ILE A 302 8.96 3.53 1.91
N GLU A 303 9.61 3.00 2.94
CA GLU A 303 9.56 3.52 4.31
C GLU A 303 10.38 4.80 4.49
N GLY A 304 11.53 4.86 3.82
CA GLY A 304 12.37 6.05 3.85
C GLY A 304 11.67 7.27 3.27
N LEU A 305 10.94 7.10 2.15
CA LEU A 305 10.17 8.18 1.54
C LEU A 305 8.97 8.59 2.42
N ALA A 306 8.23 7.63 2.99
CA ALA A 306 7.14 7.92 3.89
C ALA A 306 7.61 8.66 5.16
N THR A 307 8.72 8.20 5.75
CA THR A 307 9.34 8.84 6.92
C THR A 307 9.87 10.25 6.62
N MET A 308 10.30 10.55 5.39
CA MET A 308 10.66 11.91 4.97
C MET A 308 9.49 12.89 5.20
N PHE A 309 8.27 12.50 4.86
CA PHE A 309 7.08 13.35 4.99
C PHE A 309 6.48 13.38 6.40
N GLU A 310 7.02 12.61 7.34
CA GLU A 310 6.78 12.81 8.78
C GLU A 310 7.38 14.14 9.27
N SER A 311 8.36 14.70 8.53
CA SER A 311 8.97 15.97 8.84
C SER A 311 7.97 17.13 8.70
N PRO A 312 7.88 18.03 9.71
CA PRO A 312 7.04 19.23 9.61
C PRO A 312 7.40 20.14 8.43
N LEU A 313 8.66 20.14 7.99
CA LEU A 313 9.14 20.93 6.87
C LEU A 313 8.55 20.43 5.53
N LEU A 314 8.44 19.12 5.34
CA LEU A 314 8.03 18.52 4.09
C LEU A 314 6.53 18.23 4.00
N SER A 315 5.86 18.00 5.14
CA SER A 315 4.44 17.60 5.15
C SER A 315 3.47 18.68 4.63
N GLY A 316 3.89 19.94 4.55
CA GLY A 316 3.04 21.05 4.13
C GLY A 316 1.91 21.42 5.11
N LEU A 317 1.85 20.78 6.28
CA LEU A 317 0.75 20.93 7.23
C LEU A 317 0.88 22.16 8.14
N GLN A 318 2.03 22.77 8.19
CA GLN A 318 2.30 23.90 9.06
C GLN A 318 3.18 24.97 8.33
N SER A 319 3.37 26.18 8.89
CA SER A 319 4.28 27.18 8.32
C SER A 319 5.74 26.68 8.33
N ARG A 320 6.59 27.18 7.42
CA ARG A 320 7.97 26.68 7.26
C ARG A 320 8.97 27.22 8.27
N GLU A 321 8.63 28.25 9.02
CA GLU A 321 9.55 28.91 9.95
C GLU A 321 9.94 28.00 11.12
N GLY A 322 11.23 27.91 11.39
CA GLY A 322 11.79 27.15 12.53
C GLY A 322 11.67 25.64 12.43
N LYS A 323 11.53 25.05 11.21
CA LYS A 323 11.28 23.62 11.06
C LYS A 323 12.48 22.84 10.59
N SER A 324 12.61 21.68 11.20
CA SER A 324 13.63 20.69 10.90
C SER A 324 13.17 19.72 9.81
N LEU A 325 14.12 19.26 9.00
CA LEU A 325 13.96 18.10 8.15
C LEU A 325 13.87 16.80 8.97
N TRP A 326 14.30 16.83 10.22
CA TRP A 326 14.26 15.70 11.13
C TRP A 326 12.82 15.29 11.49
N PRO A 327 12.44 14.03 11.25
CA PRO A 327 11.27 13.45 11.90
C PRO A 327 11.55 13.33 13.39
N ALA A 328 10.71 13.91 14.25
CA ALA A 328 10.94 13.90 15.71
C ALA A 328 11.11 12.47 16.26
N SER A 329 10.43 11.50 15.66
CA SER A 329 10.50 10.07 16.01
C SER A 329 11.86 9.41 15.74
N ARG A 330 12.72 10.02 14.90
CA ARG A 330 14.00 9.40 14.45
C ARG A 330 15.24 10.03 15.07
N GLN A 331 15.13 11.24 15.61
CA GLN A 331 16.28 11.97 16.10
C GLN A 331 17.03 11.25 17.25
N ALA A 332 16.29 10.78 18.25
CA ALA A 332 16.90 10.05 19.37
C ALA A 332 17.61 8.77 18.94
N THR A 333 16.98 7.99 18.04
CA THR A 333 17.57 6.77 17.48
C THR A 333 18.84 7.09 16.69
N TRP A 334 18.81 8.13 15.86
CA TRP A 334 19.99 8.56 15.11
C TRP A 334 21.15 8.96 16.02
N LEU A 335 20.90 9.77 17.06
CA LEU A 335 21.93 10.20 18.02
C LEU A 335 22.59 9.01 18.74
N ALA A 336 21.84 7.91 18.95
CA ALA A 336 22.41 6.68 19.50
C ALA A 336 23.21 5.91 18.47
N LEU A 337 22.74 5.82 17.22
CA LEU A 337 23.41 5.10 16.11
C LEU A 337 24.67 5.79 15.63
N SER A 338 24.68 7.12 15.49
CA SER A 338 25.80 7.90 14.93
C SER A 338 27.09 7.75 15.74
N LYS A 339 26.98 7.39 17.04
CA LYS A 339 28.10 7.05 17.90
C LYS A 339 28.81 5.73 17.51
N ARG A 340 28.23 4.94 16.60
CA ARG A 340 28.77 3.64 16.15
C ARG A 340 28.74 3.57 14.60
N PRO A 341 29.67 4.25 13.91
CA PRO A 341 29.67 4.32 12.45
C PRO A 341 29.65 2.96 11.74
N GLU A 342 30.29 1.94 12.34
CA GLU A 342 30.25 0.58 11.78
C GLU A 342 28.85 -0.05 11.84
N SER A 343 28.04 0.28 12.84
CA SER A 343 26.64 -0.17 12.90
C SER A 343 25.79 0.51 11.84
N VAL A 344 25.99 1.81 11.61
CA VAL A 344 25.35 2.56 10.50
C VAL A 344 25.74 1.92 9.17
N GLN A 345 27.03 1.62 8.95
CA GLN A 345 27.52 1.01 7.71
C GLN A 345 26.90 -0.37 7.47
N ARG A 346 26.81 -1.22 8.50
CA ARG A 346 26.17 -2.54 8.38
C ARG A 346 24.69 -2.43 8.02
N LEU A 347 23.97 -1.50 8.63
CA LEU A 347 22.56 -1.26 8.34
C LEU A 347 22.37 -0.73 6.91
N VAL A 348 23.14 0.25 6.48
CA VAL A 348 23.10 0.77 5.10
C VAL A 348 23.32 -0.37 4.10
N ALA A 349 24.37 -1.18 4.28
CA ALA A 349 24.66 -2.31 3.41
C ALA A 349 23.53 -3.37 3.46
N GLY A 350 23.00 -3.66 4.66
CA GLY A 350 21.89 -4.59 4.87
C GLY A 350 20.62 -4.18 4.15
N LEU A 351 20.21 -2.92 4.27
CA LEU A 351 18.99 -2.38 3.62
C LEU A 351 19.10 -2.33 2.09
N ILE A 352 20.30 -2.13 1.55
CA ILE A 352 20.53 -2.26 0.11
C ILE A 352 20.33 -3.72 -0.33
N HIS A 353 20.83 -4.67 0.47
CA HIS A 353 20.84 -6.08 0.14
C HIS A 353 19.47 -6.77 0.30
N ASN A 354 18.74 -6.50 1.42
CA ASN A 354 17.45 -7.12 1.74
C ASN A 354 16.65 -6.28 2.74
N ASP A 355 15.51 -6.81 3.19
CA ASP A 355 14.59 -6.10 4.07
C ASP A 355 14.53 -6.68 5.50
N LEU A 356 15.44 -7.61 5.86
CA LEU A 356 15.42 -8.34 7.14
C LEU A 356 15.55 -7.43 8.36
N ALA A 357 16.24 -6.29 8.24
CA ALA A 357 16.38 -5.34 9.34
C ALA A 357 15.04 -4.73 9.77
N PHE A 358 14.05 -4.65 8.87
CA PHE A 358 12.70 -4.17 9.21
C PHE A 358 11.94 -5.15 10.10
N GLU A 359 12.32 -6.43 10.14
CA GLU A 359 11.74 -7.44 11.03
C GLU A 359 12.51 -7.54 12.37
N SER A 360 13.84 -7.45 12.32
CA SER A 360 14.71 -7.74 13.46
C SER A 360 15.18 -6.51 14.23
N ASP A 361 15.24 -5.35 13.59
CA ASP A 361 15.77 -4.09 14.15
C ASP A 361 15.08 -2.87 13.53
N PHE A 362 13.76 -2.87 13.59
CA PHE A 362 12.92 -1.92 12.86
C PHE A 362 13.21 -0.44 13.17
N GLN A 363 13.47 -0.07 14.44
CA GLN A 363 13.75 1.33 14.82
C GLN A 363 14.97 1.87 14.08
N ASN A 364 16.03 1.08 14.06
CA ASN A 364 17.23 1.43 13.35
C ASN A 364 17.03 1.36 11.83
N ALA A 365 16.30 0.35 11.32
CA ALA A 365 15.99 0.21 9.89
C ALA A 365 15.23 1.42 9.34
N TYR A 366 14.16 1.88 10.00
CA TYR A 366 13.42 3.08 9.61
C TYR A 366 14.28 4.34 9.66
N THR A 367 15.11 4.48 10.71
CA THR A 367 16.01 5.63 10.86
C THR A 367 17.04 5.68 9.74
N ILE A 368 17.65 4.54 9.38
CA ILE A 368 18.61 4.48 8.29
C ILE A 368 17.93 4.60 6.92
N ALA A 369 16.76 4.03 6.72
CA ALA A 369 15.97 4.20 5.50
C ALA A 369 15.65 5.69 5.24
N TRP A 370 15.21 6.42 6.26
CA TRP A 370 15.04 7.86 6.21
C TRP A 370 16.35 8.59 5.91
N ALA A 371 17.43 8.27 6.62
CA ALA A 371 18.73 8.91 6.45
C ALA A 371 19.28 8.75 5.01
N MET A 372 19.19 7.53 4.46
CA MET A 372 19.55 7.24 3.07
C MET A 372 18.71 8.06 2.10
N THR A 373 17.38 8.05 2.26
CA THR A 373 16.46 8.75 1.37
C THR A 373 16.67 10.26 1.43
N ALA A 374 16.82 10.83 2.63
CA ALA A 374 17.11 12.23 2.84
C ALA A 374 18.41 12.65 2.15
N TYR A 375 19.50 11.93 2.40
CA TYR A 375 20.79 12.22 1.77
C TYR A 375 20.73 12.08 0.25
N LEU A 376 20.22 10.96 -0.26
CA LEU A 376 20.22 10.65 -1.70
C LEU A 376 19.33 11.64 -2.48
N SER A 377 18.18 11.98 -1.97
CA SER A 377 17.28 12.95 -2.62
C SER A 377 17.82 14.37 -2.61
N GLN A 378 18.53 14.78 -1.54
CA GLN A 378 19.03 16.15 -1.40
C GLN A 378 20.41 16.36 -2.03
N ARG A 379 21.28 15.36 -2.01
CA ARG A 379 22.69 15.47 -2.45
C ARG A 379 23.01 14.69 -3.71
N ASN A 380 22.16 13.76 -4.10
CA ASN A 380 22.32 12.91 -5.28
C ASN A 380 21.03 12.88 -6.12
N SER A 381 20.29 13.98 -6.19
CA SER A 381 18.98 14.03 -6.86
C SER A 381 19.01 13.60 -8.32
N GLN A 382 20.06 13.92 -9.04
CA GLN A 382 20.26 13.53 -10.44
C GLN A 382 20.30 12.00 -10.65
N GLN A 383 20.79 11.25 -9.68
CA GLN A 383 20.84 9.78 -9.70
C GLN A 383 19.62 9.17 -9.00
N PHE A 384 19.11 9.83 -7.95
CA PHE A 384 18.01 9.30 -7.12
C PHE A 384 16.69 9.21 -7.87
N GLY A 385 16.32 10.23 -8.66
CA GLY A 385 15.10 10.21 -9.47
C GLY A 385 15.07 9.06 -10.49
N PRO A 386 16.10 8.89 -11.35
CA PRO A 386 16.20 7.75 -12.26
C PRO A 386 16.23 6.39 -11.55
N TYR A 387 16.90 6.27 -10.40
CA TYR A 387 16.91 5.05 -9.61
C TYR A 387 15.52 4.70 -9.09
N LEU A 388 14.79 5.67 -8.49
CA LEU A 388 13.39 5.50 -8.08
C LEU A 388 12.51 5.06 -9.24
N GLN A 389 12.66 5.67 -10.41
CA GLN A 389 11.90 5.32 -11.61
C GLN A 389 12.21 3.88 -12.07
N SER A 390 13.47 3.47 -12.04
CA SER A 390 13.88 2.10 -12.39
C SER A 390 13.21 1.09 -11.45
N VAL A 391 13.27 1.32 -10.15
CA VAL A 391 12.64 0.46 -9.14
C VAL A 391 11.11 0.52 -9.20
N GLY A 392 10.54 1.70 -9.43
CA GLY A 392 9.09 1.89 -9.60
C GLY A 392 8.51 1.24 -10.87
N ASN A 393 9.36 0.87 -11.82
CA ASN A 393 8.99 0.14 -13.04
C ASN A 393 9.27 -1.37 -12.95
N LEU A 394 9.69 -1.89 -11.80
CA LEU A 394 9.86 -3.34 -11.61
C LEU A 394 8.55 -4.06 -11.93
N PRO A 395 8.62 -5.20 -12.63
CA PRO A 395 7.42 -5.95 -12.94
C PRO A 395 6.73 -6.45 -11.68
N PRO A 396 5.38 -6.41 -11.61
CA PRO A 396 4.66 -6.99 -10.49
C PRO A 396 4.90 -8.50 -10.41
N PHE A 397 4.90 -9.03 -9.18
CA PHE A 397 5.05 -10.47 -8.87
C PHE A 397 6.37 -11.10 -9.31
N GLN A 398 7.37 -10.32 -9.64
CA GLN A 398 8.72 -10.80 -9.89
C GLN A 398 9.63 -10.51 -8.70
N ASP A 399 10.55 -11.44 -8.44
CA ASP A 399 11.56 -11.26 -7.40
C ASP A 399 12.56 -10.19 -7.82
N TYR A 400 12.95 -9.36 -6.85
CA TYR A 400 14.06 -8.43 -6.97
C TYR A 400 15.11 -8.85 -5.95
N GLY A 401 15.90 -9.85 -6.34
CA GLY A 401 16.84 -10.53 -5.45
C GLY A 401 18.01 -9.64 -5.02
N ALA A 402 18.66 -10.02 -3.94
CA ALA A 402 19.73 -9.26 -3.31
C ALA A 402 20.87 -8.86 -4.29
N ALA A 403 21.30 -9.76 -5.16
CA ALA A 403 22.35 -9.48 -6.13
C ALA A 403 21.97 -8.36 -7.11
N GLN A 404 20.71 -8.38 -7.59
CA GLN A 404 20.22 -7.35 -8.50
C GLN A 404 20.04 -6.01 -7.76
N ARG A 405 19.46 -6.02 -6.53
CA ARG A 405 19.33 -4.82 -5.68
C ARG A 405 20.66 -4.12 -5.47
N VAL A 406 21.70 -4.90 -5.12
CA VAL A 406 23.06 -4.38 -4.92
C VAL A 406 23.65 -3.83 -6.22
N THR A 407 23.51 -4.56 -7.33
CA THR A 407 24.01 -4.13 -8.64
C THR A 407 23.38 -2.81 -9.09
N ASP A 408 22.06 -2.70 -9.01
CA ASP A 408 21.33 -1.51 -9.44
C ASP A 408 21.64 -0.31 -8.55
N PHE A 409 21.72 -0.53 -7.22
CA PHE A 409 22.11 0.51 -6.28
C PHE A 409 23.55 1.00 -6.55
N GLN A 410 24.49 0.10 -6.73
CA GLN A 410 25.89 0.43 -7.01
C GLN A 410 26.06 1.13 -8.36
N SER A 411 25.26 0.78 -9.35
CA SER A 411 25.26 1.44 -10.65
C SER A 411 24.80 2.89 -10.56
N ALA A 412 23.86 3.18 -9.67
CA ALA A 412 23.33 4.53 -9.44
C ALA A 412 24.23 5.39 -8.54
N PHE A 413 24.74 4.82 -7.43
CA PHE A 413 25.37 5.59 -6.35
C PHE A 413 26.83 5.24 -6.07
N GLY A 414 27.40 4.27 -6.81
CA GLY A 414 28.77 3.81 -6.65
C GLY A 414 28.89 2.59 -5.72
N LYS A 415 30.05 1.93 -5.82
CA LYS A 415 30.29 0.64 -5.14
C LYS A 415 30.72 0.80 -3.67
N ASP A 416 31.26 1.96 -3.29
CA ASP A 416 31.79 2.18 -1.94
C ASP A 416 30.71 2.59 -0.96
N THR A 417 30.08 1.60 -0.34
CA THR A 417 29.05 1.81 0.71
C THR A 417 29.62 2.47 1.97
N ARG A 418 30.91 2.31 2.27
CA ARG A 418 31.57 2.98 3.40
C ARG A 418 31.68 4.48 3.15
N LEU A 419 32.12 4.86 1.96
CA LEU A 419 32.18 6.27 1.56
C LEU A 419 30.78 6.91 1.59
N LEU A 420 29.77 6.20 1.07
CA LEU A 420 28.37 6.63 1.13
C LEU A 420 27.91 6.84 2.58
N THR A 421 28.16 5.88 3.46
CA THR A 421 27.81 5.97 4.89
C THR A 421 28.43 7.21 5.55
N ASN A 422 29.72 7.45 5.31
CA ASN A 422 30.40 8.64 5.84
C ASN A 422 29.78 9.95 5.33
N LYS A 423 29.34 9.98 4.07
CA LYS A 423 28.66 11.15 3.49
C LYS A 423 27.28 11.35 4.13
N ILE A 424 26.53 10.26 4.39
CA ILE A 424 25.23 10.32 5.08
C ILE A 424 25.41 10.87 6.50
N ILE A 425 26.38 10.36 7.26
CA ILE A 425 26.66 10.84 8.62
C ILE A 425 26.97 12.34 8.62
N LYS A 426 27.92 12.78 7.80
CA LYS A 426 28.28 14.21 7.69
C LYS A 426 27.12 15.11 7.25
N TYR A 427 26.27 14.60 6.35
CA TYR A 427 25.08 15.33 5.92
C TYR A 427 24.10 15.54 7.08
N LEU A 428 23.84 14.50 7.87
CA LEU A 428 22.92 14.59 8.99
C LEU A 428 23.46 15.45 10.13
N GLU A 429 24.78 15.40 10.41
CA GLU A 429 25.44 16.32 11.34
C GLU A 429 25.29 17.79 10.90
N SER A 430 25.19 18.07 9.60
CA SER A 430 25.00 19.43 9.08
C SER A 430 23.54 19.92 9.19
N LEU A 431 22.59 19.06 9.56
CA LEU A 431 21.18 19.41 9.78
C LEU A 431 20.87 19.75 11.25
N GLU A 432 21.79 19.41 12.17
CA GLU A 432 21.70 19.75 13.60
C GLU A 432 22.03 21.24 13.82
#